data_afdb76eb9117676673580dd41f042487
#
_entry.id   afdb76eb9117676673580dd41f042487
#
_cell.length_a   1.000
_cell.length_b   1.000
_cell.length_c   1.000
_cell.angle_alpha   90.00
_cell.angle_beta   90.00
_cell.angle_gamma   90.00
#
_symmetry.space_group_name_H-M   'P 1'
#
loop_
_entity.id
_entity.type
_entity.pdbx_description
1 polymer ?
#
loop_
_entity_poly.entity_id
_entity_poly.type
_entity_poly.pdbx_seq_one_letter_code
_entity_poly.pdbx_strand_id
1 'polypeptide(L)'
;MAEPTLDELVAFMKKHGAEKVDSITDEKSAIKHFRAASRVYKEERDSFRKQRDELINDMAKVKRKAEAFDEIKEYTLDKIGTLTTRREFASNFNEVEYFGNLLIAYKNIEYKINDLERGSDE
;
A
#
# COMPACT_ATOMS: atom_id res chain seq x y z
N MET A 1 16.16 -5.29 48.84
CA MET A 1 15.33 -4.96 47.67
C MET A 1 14.91 -6.22 47.01
N ALA A 2 13.65 -6.29 46.63
CA ALA A 2 13.14 -7.43 45.89
C ALA A 2 13.67 -7.38 44.44
N GLU A 3 14.02 -8.54 43.89
CA GLU A 3 14.37 -8.66 42.49
C GLU A 3 13.15 -8.31 41.63
N PRO A 4 13.34 -7.66 40.48
CA PRO A 4 12.22 -7.42 39.56
C PRO A 4 11.66 -8.74 39.05
N THR A 5 10.35 -8.78 38.88
CA THR A 5 9.67 -9.92 38.28
C THR A 5 9.96 -10.00 36.79
N LEU A 6 9.70 -11.14 36.18
CA LEU A 6 9.82 -11.29 34.73
C LEU A 6 8.98 -10.25 33.99
N ASP A 7 7.75 -9.99 34.43
CA ASP A 7 6.88 -9.01 33.81
C ASP A 7 7.41 -7.58 33.93
N GLU A 8 8.02 -7.24 35.06
CA GLU A 8 8.67 -5.94 35.25
C GLU A 8 9.86 -5.76 34.33
N LEU A 9 10.70 -6.80 34.15
CA LEU A 9 11.84 -6.80 33.22
C LEU A 9 11.37 -6.66 31.76
N VAL A 10 10.33 -7.39 31.40
CA VAL A 10 9.74 -7.30 30.05
C VAL A 10 9.24 -5.89 29.78
N ALA A 11 8.52 -5.29 30.73
CA ALA A 11 8.01 -3.93 30.59
C ALA A 11 9.14 -2.92 30.45
N PHE A 12 10.20 -3.08 31.24
CA PHE A 12 11.39 -2.23 31.14
C PHE A 12 12.07 -2.34 29.77
N MET A 13 12.29 -3.57 29.30
CA MET A 13 12.92 -3.82 28.02
C MET A 13 12.10 -3.28 26.85
N LYS A 14 10.79 -3.38 26.91
CA LYS A 14 9.90 -2.80 25.89
C LYS A 14 10.00 -1.28 25.84
N LYS A 15 10.17 -0.65 26.99
CA LYS A 15 10.24 0.81 27.10
C LYS A 15 11.61 1.36 26.72
N HIS A 16 12.69 0.70 27.12
CA HIS A 16 14.06 1.23 27.04
C HIS A 16 15.00 0.46 26.11
N GLY A 17 14.56 -0.70 25.62
CA GLY A 17 15.41 -1.61 24.84
C GLY A 17 16.05 -2.69 25.70
N ALA A 18 16.19 -3.88 25.14
CA ALA A 18 16.72 -5.04 25.85
C ALA A 18 18.18 -4.85 26.31
N GLU A 19 18.98 -4.13 25.52
CA GLU A 19 20.38 -3.85 25.82
C GLU A 19 20.61 -2.82 26.92
N LYS A 20 19.57 -2.18 27.42
CA LYS A 20 19.67 -1.22 28.53
C LYS A 20 19.62 -1.88 29.89
N VAL A 21 19.37 -3.18 29.97
CA VAL A 21 19.39 -3.95 31.22
C VAL A 21 20.80 -4.51 31.40
N ASP A 22 21.59 -3.89 32.25
CA ASP A 22 23.05 -4.12 32.32
C ASP A 22 23.53 -4.73 33.65
N SER A 23 22.68 -5.21 34.52
CA SER A 23 23.10 -5.74 35.84
C SER A 23 22.80 -7.23 35.99
N ILE A 24 23.59 -8.06 35.35
CA ILE A 24 23.55 -9.51 35.56
C ILE A 24 24.57 -9.87 36.62
N THR A 25 24.12 -10.05 37.86
CA THR A 25 25.03 -10.29 38.99
C THR A 25 25.09 -11.74 39.41
N ASP A 26 24.14 -12.58 38.99
CA ASP A 26 24.11 -14.00 39.30
C ASP A 26 23.40 -14.80 38.22
N GLU A 27 23.47 -16.13 38.35
CA GLU A 27 22.87 -17.05 37.36
C GLU A 27 21.36 -16.93 37.25
N LYS A 28 20.66 -16.71 38.36
CA LYS A 28 19.21 -16.55 38.36
C LYS A 28 18.82 -15.26 37.65
N SER A 29 19.51 -14.17 37.88
CA SER A 29 19.30 -12.90 37.23
C SER A 29 19.58 -13.02 35.72
N ALA A 30 20.63 -13.75 35.34
CA ALA A 30 20.95 -14.03 33.94
C ALA A 30 19.82 -14.77 33.24
N ILE A 31 19.26 -15.82 33.88
CA ILE A 31 18.16 -16.60 33.34
C ILE A 31 16.92 -15.73 33.15
N LYS A 32 16.56 -14.93 34.16
CA LYS A 32 15.43 -13.99 34.04
C LYS A 32 15.63 -12.99 32.93
N HIS A 33 16.83 -12.45 32.82
CA HIS A 33 17.20 -11.50 31.77
C HIS A 33 17.02 -12.12 30.38
N PHE A 34 17.57 -13.32 30.14
CA PHE A 34 17.42 -14.01 28.87
C PHE A 34 15.97 -14.34 28.53
N ARG A 35 15.17 -14.76 29.51
CA ARG A 35 13.75 -15.04 29.32
C ARG A 35 12.98 -13.78 28.93
N ALA A 36 13.27 -12.66 29.64
CA ALA A 36 12.65 -11.39 29.33
C ALA A 36 13.04 -10.88 27.94
N ALA A 37 14.32 -10.94 27.60
CA ALA A 37 14.81 -10.53 26.29
C ALA A 37 14.21 -11.40 25.17
N SER A 38 14.17 -12.72 25.36
CA SER A 38 13.55 -13.64 24.40
C SER A 38 12.09 -13.32 24.16
N ARG A 39 11.34 -13.03 25.23
CA ARG A 39 9.92 -12.67 25.13
C ARG A 39 9.73 -11.37 24.35
N VAL A 40 10.52 -10.35 24.64
CA VAL A 40 10.45 -9.05 23.93
C VAL A 40 10.79 -9.23 22.46
N TYR A 41 11.87 -9.92 22.13
CA TYR A 41 12.28 -10.15 20.74
C TYR A 41 11.24 -10.97 19.96
N LYS A 42 10.65 -11.97 20.61
CA LYS A 42 9.58 -12.76 20.00
C LYS A 42 8.35 -11.91 19.68
N GLU A 43 7.92 -11.08 20.62
CA GLU A 43 6.78 -10.19 20.42
C GLU A 43 7.05 -9.15 19.33
N GLU A 44 8.25 -8.58 19.29
CA GLU A 44 8.67 -7.65 18.24
C GLU A 44 8.68 -8.33 16.88
N ARG A 45 9.23 -9.54 16.79
CA ARG A 45 9.24 -10.33 15.56
C ARG A 45 7.83 -10.59 15.06
N ASP A 46 6.93 -11.02 15.94
CA ASP A 46 5.54 -11.32 15.59
C ASP A 46 4.81 -10.05 15.13
N SER A 47 5.07 -8.91 15.79
CA SER A 47 4.53 -7.61 15.40
C SER A 47 5.01 -7.19 14.01
N PHE A 48 6.30 -7.32 13.73
CA PHE A 48 6.87 -6.99 12.42
C PHE A 48 6.34 -7.90 11.32
N ARG A 49 6.15 -9.19 11.60
CA ARG A 49 5.51 -10.13 10.65
C ARG A 49 4.10 -9.70 10.32
N LYS A 50 3.32 -9.30 11.32
CA LYS A 50 1.96 -8.81 11.11
C LYS A 50 1.95 -7.56 10.24
N GLN A 51 2.81 -6.60 10.54
CA GLN A 51 2.94 -5.37 9.75
C GLN A 51 3.35 -5.67 8.31
N ARG A 52 4.30 -6.58 8.12
CA ARG A 52 4.73 -7.02 6.79
C ARG A 52 3.58 -7.64 6.01
N ASP A 53 2.81 -8.53 6.64
CA ASP A 53 1.68 -9.20 5.97
C ASP A 53 0.58 -8.20 5.60
N GLU A 54 0.31 -7.23 6.46
CA GLU A 54 -0.63 -6.14 6.17
C GLU A 54 -0.16 -5.29 4.98
N LEU A 55 1.13 -4.95 4.94
CA LEU A 55 1.73 -4.21 3.82
C LEU A 55 1.64 -4.98 2.52
N ILE A 56 1.92 -6.29 2.53
CA ILE A 56 1.82 -7.15 1.35
C ILE A 56 0.38 -7.16 0.82
N ASN A 57 -0.60 -7.28 1.71
CA ASN A 57 -2.01 -7.23 1.34
C ASN A 57 -2.41 -5.87 0.74
N ASP A 58 -1.94 -4.78 1.35
CA ASP A 58 -2.22 -3.43 0.88
C ASP A 58 -1.57 -3.19 -0.48
N MET A 59 -0.34 -3.65 -0.68
CA MET A 59 0.36 -3.56 -1.96
C MET A 59 -0.39 -4.33 -3.07
N ALA A 60 -0.92 -5.52 -2.75
CA ALA A 60 -1.70 -6.31 -3.70
C ALA A 60 -2.99 -5.57 -4.11
N LYS A 61 -3.66 -4.91 -3.17
CA LYS A 61 -4.86 -4.10 -3.45
C LYS A 61 -4.53 -2.90 -4.33
N VAL A 62 -3.45 -2.18 -4.02
CA VAL A 62 -2.98 -1.03 -4.80
C VAL A 62 -2.63 -1.46 -6.22
N LYS A 63 -1.93 -2.58 -6.35
CA LYS A 63 -1.56 -3.13 -7.66
C LYS A 63 -2.79 -3.44 -8.51
N ARG A 64 -3.81 -4.08 -7.92
CA ARG A 64 -5.07 -4.39 -8.65
C ARG A 64 -5.78 -3.12 -9.10
N LYS A 65 -5.80 -2.08 -8.26
CA LYS A 65 -6.40 -0.79 -8.62
C LYS A 65 -5.63 -0.11 -9.75
N ALA A 66 -4.30 -0.18 -9.71
CA ALA A 66 -3.46 0.38 -10.76
C ALA A 66 -3.68 -0.34 -12.09
N GLU A 67 -3.76 -1.67 -12.08
CA GLU A 67 -4.05 -2.47 -13.27
C GLU A 67 -5.43 -2.15 -13.84
N ALA A 68 -6.44 -2.02 -12.98
CA ALA A 68 -7.79 -1.63 -13.40
C ALA A 68 -7.81 -0.23 -14.00
N PHE A 69 -7.06 0.71 -13.45
CA PHE A 69 -6.92 2.05 -13.99
C PHE A 69 -6.29 2.04 -15.39
N ASP A 70 -5.23 1.24 -15.56
CA ASP A 70 -4.57 1.08 -16.86
C ASP A 70 -5.51 0.48 -17.90
N GLU A 71 -6.32 -0.50 -17.54
CA GLU A 71 -7.33 -1.08 -18.44
C GLU A 71 -8.37 -0.05 -18.88
N ILE A 72 -8.83 0.80 -17.97
CA ILE A 72 -9.79 1.88 -18.28
C ILE A 72 -9.14 2.88 -19.24
N LYS A 73 -7.88 3.22 -19.00
CA LYS A 73 -7.11 4.11 -19.87
C LYS A 73 -7.00 3.56 -21.29
N GLU A 74 -6.59 2.30 -21.42
CA GLU A 74 -6.46 1.62 -22.71
C GLU A 74 -7.80 1.56 -23.44
N TYR A 75 -8.87 1.20 -22.73
CA TYR A 75 -10.22 1.16 -23.29
C TYR A 75 -10.62 2.54 -23.83
N THR A 76 -10.37 3.60 -23.06
CA THR A 76 -10.70 4.97 -23.43
C THR A 76 -9.96 5.40 -24.70
N LEU A 77 -8.65 5.13 -24.76
CA LEU A 77 -7.81 5.46 -25.92
C LEU A 77 -8.25 4.68 -27.17
N ASP A 78 -8.59 3.41 -27.00
CA ASP A 78 -9.09 2.57 -28.09
C ASP A 78 -10.42 3.11 -28.65
N LYS A 79 -11.33 3.49 -27.77
CA LYS A 79 -12.63 4.09 -28.16
C LYS A 79 -12.45 5.41 -28.91
N ILE A 80 -11.52 6.25 -28.46
CA ILE A 80 -11.20 7.52 -29.13
C ILE A 80 -10.70 7.24 -30.56
N GLY A 81 -9.79 6.28 -30.72
CA GLY A 81 -9.27 5.89 -32.03
C GLY A 81 -10.37 5.36 -32.97
N THR A 82 -11.19 4.45 -32.45
CA THR A 82 -12.31 3.87 -33.23
C THR A 82 -13.31 4.93 -33.65
N LEU A 83 -13.71 5.80 -32.73
CA LEU A 83 -14.72 6.83 -33.01
C LEU A 83 -14.18 7.91 -33.94
N THR A 84 -12.88 8.23 -33.86
CA THR A 84 -12.24 9.16 -34.79
C THR A 84 -12.31 8.62 -36.21
N THR A 85 -12.00 7.33 -36.41
CA THR A 85 -12.08 6.67 -37.71
C THR A 85 -13.53 6.64 -38.23
N ARG A 86 -14.47 6.26 -37.36
CA ARG A 86 -15.90 6.22 -37.77
C ARG A 86 -16.40 7.59 -38.16
N ARG A 87 -16.00 8.65 -37.49
CA ARG A 87 -16.38 10.01 -37.84
C ARG A 87 -15.82 10.43 -39.20
N GLU A 88 -14.57 10.07 -39.49
CA GLU A 88 -13.94 10.36 -40.79
C GLU A 88 -14.68 9.71 -41.94
N PHE A 89 -15.21 8.51 -41.75
CA PHE A 89 -15.95 7.75 -42.76
C PHE A 89 -17.48 7.81 -42.61
N ALA A 90 -17.98 8.79 -41.86
CA ALA A 90 -19.39 8.95 -41.62
C ALA A 90 -20.14 9.29 -42.93
N SER A 91 -21.31 8.70 -43.14
CA SER A 91 -22.11 8.83 -44.36
C SER A 91 -22.93 10.11 -44.46
N ASN A 92 -23.22 10.75 -43.32
CA ASN A 92 -24.10 11.93 -43.27
C ASN A 92 -23.75 12.80 -42.06
N PHE A 93 -24.33 14.00 -42.01
CA PHE A 93 -24.11 14.96 -40.95
C PHE A 93 -24.54 14.44 -39.57
N ASN A 94 -25.64 13.71 -39.52
CA ASN A 94 -26.13 13.18 -38.21
C ASN A 94 -25.15 12.19 -37.61
N GLU A 95 -24.52 11.34 -38.44
CA GLU A 95 -23.47 10.41 -37.96
C GLU A 95 -22.23 11.17 -37.50
N VAL A 96 -21.82 12.19 -38.25
CA VAL A 96 -20.66 13.03 -37.88
C VAL A 96 -20.91 13.66 -36.50
N GLU A 97 -22.12 14.20 -36.31
CA GLU A 97 -22.48 14.83 -35.03
C GLU A 97 -22.53 13.80 -33.89
N TYR A 98 -23.14 12.64 -34.14
CA TYR A 98 -23.21 11.55 -33.15
C TYR A 98 -21.86 11.09 -32.71
N PHE A 99 -20.97 10.76 -33.65
CA PHE A 99 -19.59 10.34 -33.31
C PHE A 99 -18.78 11.46 -32.69
N GLY A 100 -19.01 12.70 -33.13
CA GLY A 100 -18.35 13.88 -32.53
C GLY A 100 -18.72 14.07 -31.07
N ASN A 101 -19.97 13.89 -30.71
CA ASN A 101 -20.46 13.99 -29.34
C ASN A 101 -19.88 12.89 -28.45
N LEU A 102 -19.79 11.65 -28.94
CA LEU A 102 -19.17 10.55 -28.23
C LEU A 102 -17.68 10.81 -28.05
N LEU A 103 -16.99 11.35 -29.05
CA LEU A 103 -15.58 11.71 -28.95
C LEU A 103 -15.32 12.75 -27.85
N ILE A 104 -16.18 13.76 -27.76
CA ILE A 104 -16.08 14.77 -26.70
C ILE A 104 -16.16 14.11 -25.33
N ALA A 105 -17.12 13.19 -25.15
CA ALA A 105 -17.29 12.47 -23.89
C ALA A 105 -16.04 11.66 -23.52
N TYR A 106 -15.51 10.88 -24.47
CA TYR A 106 -14.32 10.06 -24.22
C TYR A 106 -13.06 10.91 -24.03
N LYS A 107 -12.92 12.03 -24.74
CA LYS A 107 -11.80 12.96 -24.54
C LYS A 107 -11.84 13.63 -23.17
N ASN A 108 -13.03 13.89 -22.64
CA ASN A 108 -13.19 14.38 -21.29
C ASN A 108 -12.71 13.36 -20.26
N ILE A 109 -13.00 12.07 -20.49
CA ILE A 109 -12.51 10.97 -19.66
C ILE A 109 -10.98 10.88 -19.74
N GLU A 110 -10.41 10.95 -20.96
CA GLU A 110 -8.97 10.96 -21.18
C GLU A 110 -8.28 12.11 -20.42
N TYR A 111 -8.86 13.29 -20.49
CA TYR A 111 -8.37 14.47 -19.76
C TYR A 111 -8.34 14.19 -18.24
N LYS A 112 -9.41 13.61 -17.71
CA LYS A 112 -9.48 13.27 -16.29
C LYS A 112 -8.45 12.21 -15.88
N ILE A 113 -8.25 11.20 -16.72
CA ILE A 113 -7.23 10.17 -16.52
C ILE A 113 -5.84 10.80 -16.44
N ASN A 114 -5.51 11.67 -17.41
CA ASN A 114 -4.22 12.34 -17.46
C ASN A 114 -4.01 13.27 -16.26
N ASP A 115 -5.06 13.95 -15.82
CA ASP A 115 -5.03 14.80 -14.63
C ASP A 115 -4.74 14.00 -13.36
N LEU A 116 -5.39 12.85 -13.20
CA LEU A 116 -5.19 11.96 -12.07
C LEU A 116 -3.77 11.35 -12.07
N GLU A 117 -3.23 10.99 -13.23
CA GLU A 117 -1.86 10.49 -13.36
C GLU A 117 -0.84 11.55 -12.97
N ARG A 118 -1.02 12.79 -13.39
CA ARG A 118 -0.14 13.90 -13.00
C ARG A 118 -0.19 14.16 -11.51
N GLY A 119 -1.38 14.11 -10.91
CA GLY A 119 -1.55 14.30 -9.48
C GLY A 119 -0.86 13.25 -8.64
N SER A 120 -0.75 12.00 -9.15
CA SER A 120 -0.07 10.91 -8.42
C SER A 120 1.46 10.99 -8.51
N ASP A 121 2.00 11.76 -9.45
CA ASP A 121 3.45 11.95 -9.63
C ASP A 121 4.01 13.11 -8.79
N GLU A 122 3.14 13.90 -8.18
CA GLU A 122 3.52 14.96 -7.26
C GLU A 122 3.55 14.43 -5.80
#